data_a70846bc202e4189b7fc141b76977b94
#
_entry.id   a70846bc202e4189b7fc141b76977b94
#
_cell.length_a   1.000
_cell.length_b   1.000
_cell.length_c   1.000
_cell.angle_alpha   90.00
_cell.angle_beta   90.00
_cell.angle_gamma   90.00
#
_symmetry.space_group_name_H-M   'P 1'
#
loop_
_entity.id
_entity.type
_entity.pdbx_description
1 polymer ?
#
loop_
_entity_poly.entity_id
_entity_poly.type
_entity_poly.pdbx_seq_one_letter_code
_entity_poly.pdbx_strand_id
1 'polypeptide(L)'
;MTVSQALIEFLAHQYTVDGDVRERTIVGTFGIFGHGNVAGIGQALKQLSVEDPTLMPYHQARNEQGMVHESIAYSRMTRRRSTFACAASVGPGATNMLTGAAVATTNRLPVLLLPSDTFATRVSDPVLQQLELPHDASMSVNDAIKVPVRQP
;
A
#
# COMPACT_ATOMS: atom_id res chain seq x y z
N MET A 1 -19.82 7.29 -1.93
CA MET A 1 -18.61 6.47 -1.94
C MET A 1 -17.40 7.39 -1.93
N THR A 2 -16.44 7.18 -1.02
CA THR A 2 -15.18 7.90 -1.00
C THR A 2 -14.16 7.25 -1.94
N VAL A 3 -13.06 7.94 -2.27
CA VAL A 3 -11.98 7.37 -3.08
C VAL A 3 -11.39 6.11 -2.42
N SER A 4 -11.22 6.13 -1.11
CA SER A 4 -10.70 4.96 -0.37
C SER A 4 -11.66 3.77 -0.40
N GLN A 5 -12.97 4.01 -0.30
CA GLN A 5 -13.97 2.94 -0.46
C GLN A 5 -13.92 2.34 -1.86
N ALA A 6 -13.87 3.19 -2.90
CA ALA A 6 -13.78 2.73 -4.29
C ALA A 6 -12.47 1.94 -4.53
N LEU A 7 -11.34 2.40 -3.97
CA LEU A 7 -10.07 1.70 -4.08
C LEU A 7 -10.11 0.31 -3.43
N ILE A 8 -10.59 0.21 -2.19
CA ILE A 8 -10.65 -1.07 -1.48
C ILE A 8 -11.61 -2.03 -2.17
N GLU A 9 -12.77 -1.57 -2.59
CA GLU A 9 -13.74 -2.35 -3.36
C GLU A 9 -13.12 -2.86 -4.68
N PHE A 10 -12.44 -1.99 -5.42
CA PHE A 10 -11.75 -2.36 -6.64
C PHE A 10 -10.68 -3.43 -6.39
N LEU A 11 -9.82 -3.25 -5.39
CA LEU A 11 -8.74 -4.19 -5.08
C LEU A 11 -9.26 -5.56 -4.62
N ALA A 12 -10.34 -5.57 -3.86
CA ALA A 12 -10.99 -6.79 -3.38
C ALA A 12 -11.50 -7.70 -4.50
N HIS A 13 -11.81 -7.11 -5.67
CA HIS A 13 -12.37 -7.80 -6.82
C HIS A 13 -11.39 -7.99 -7.97
N GLN A 14 -10.08 -7.83 -7.73
CA GLN A 14 -9.06 -8.15 -8.74
C GLN A 14 -8.67 -9.62 -8.68
N TYR A 15 -8.60 -10.25 -9.84
CA TYR A 15 -8.26 -11.66 -9.99
C TYR A 15 -7.14 -11.85 -11.00
N THR A 16 -6.20 -12.72 -10.64
CA THR A 16 -5.20 -13.26 -11.56
C THR A 16 -5.73 -14.56 -12.14
N VAL A 17 -5.66 -14.69 -13.45
CA VAL A 17 -6.04 -15.91 -14.19
C VAL A 17 -4.80 -16.50 -14.82
N ASP A 18 -4.53 -17.78 -14.54
CA ASP A 18 -3.40 -18.55 -15.07
C ASP A 18 -3.90 -19.96 -15.48
N GLY A 19 -4.20 -20.13 -16.74
CA GLY A 19 -4.92 -21.30 -17.24
C GLY A 19 -6.30 -21.44 -16.60
N ASP A 20 -6.56 -22.55 -15.95
CA ASP A 20 -7.82 -22.83 -15.23
C ASP A 20 -7.83 -22.30 -13.78
N VAL A 21 -6.72 -21.76 -13.32
CA VAL A 21 -6.60 -21.20 -11.96
C VAL A 21 -7.05 -19.75 -11.95
N ARG A 22 -7.99 -19.43 -11.07
CA ARG A 22 -8.44 -18.05 -10.79
C ARG A 22 -8.31 -17.76 -9.31
N GLU A 23 -7.43 -16.83 -8.96
CA GLU A 23 -7.14 -16.44 -7.57
C GLU A 23 -7.28 -14.93 -7.39
N ARG A 24 -7.66 -14.47 -6.20
CA ARG A 24 -7.63 -13.03 -5.91
C ARG A 24 -6.19 -12.52 -6.00
N THR A 25 -6.01 -11.43 -6.74
CA THR A 25 -4.69 -10.79 -6.89
C THR A 25 -4.27 -10.12 -5.59
N ILE A 26 -5.18 -9.39 -4.95
CA ILE A 26 -4.94 -8.75 -3.64
C ILE A 26 -5.77 -9.50 -2.59
N VAL A 27 -5.08 -10.21 -1.71
CA VAL A 27 -5.73 -11.11 -0.75
C VAL A 27 -6.01 -10.47 0.60
N GLY A 28 -5.49 -9.26 0.83
CA GLY A 28 -5.67 -8.51 2.05
C GLY A 28 -4.79 -7.27 2.08
N THR A 29 -4.85 -6.55 3.16
CA THR A 29 -4.08 -5.32 3.36
C THR A 29 -3.26 -5.41 4.65
N PHE A 30 -1.95 -5.20 4.55
CA PHE A 30 -1.12 -4.85 5.68
C PHE A 30 -1.19 -3.35 5.95
N GLY A 31 -1.18 -2.95 7.20
CA GLY A 31 -1.12 -1.55 7.60
C GLY A 31 -0.37 -1.36 8.91
N ILE A 32 0.01 -0.12 9.17
CA ILE A 32 0.69 0.29 10.39
C ILE A 32 -0.31 1.03 11.28
N PHE A 33 -0.19 0.85 12.58
CA PHE A 33 -0.93 1.64 13.57
C PHE A 33 -0.46 3.10 13.54
N GLY A 34 -1.34 4.02 13.85
CA GLY A 34 -1.05 5.46 13.88
C GLY A 34 -1.78 6.23 12.77
N HIS A 35 -1.34 7.46 12.52
CA HIS A 35 -1.97 8.33 11.54
C HIS A 35 -1.62 7.92 10.09
N GLY A 36 -2.06 8.69 9.13
CA GLY A 36 -1.91 8.42 7.71
C GLY A 36 -3.21 7.86 7.13
N ASN A 37 -3.16 6.74 6.47
CA ASN A 37 -4.30 6.16 5.77
C ASN A 37 -5.45 5.62 6.69
N VAL A 38 -5.40 5.88 8.01
CA VAL A 38 -6.40 5.40 8.97
C VAL A 38 -7.81 5.90 8.63
N ALA A 39 -7.97 7.21 8.41
CA ALA A 39 -9.27 7.81 8.12
C ALA A 39 -9.77 7.56 6.68
N GLY A 40 -8.91 7.09 5.79
CA GLY A 40 -9.28 6.72 4.43
C GLY A 40 -9.35 5.21 4.26
N ILE A 41 -8.21 4.59 4.02
CA ILE A 41 -8.09 3.15 3.76
C ILE A 41 -8.56 2.34 4.98
N GLY A 42 -8.15 2.71 6.20
CA GLY A 42 -8.54 1.99 7.41
C GLY A 42 -10.05 1.98 7.65
N GLN A 43 -10.73 3.12 7.44
CA GLN A 43 -12.20 3.16 7.54
C GLN A 43 -12.88 2.34 6.44
N ALA A 44 -12.38 2.38 5.21
CA ALA A 44 -12.93 1.60 4.11
C ALA A 44 -12.78 0.09 4.36
N LEU A 45 -11.63 -0.36 4.84
CA LEU A 45 -11.37 -1.74 5.25
C LEU A 45 -12.29 -2.16 6.40
N LYS A 46 -12.48 -1.29 7.41
CA LYS A 46 -13.38 -1.56 8.52
C LYS A 46 -14.82 -1.71 8.07
N GLN A 47 -15.27 -0.85 7.17
CA GLN A 47 -16.62 -0.95 6.61
C GLN A 47 -16.80 -2.27 5.86
N LEU A 48 -15.90 -2.58 4.93
CA LEU A 48 -15.95 -3.83 4.17
C LEU A 48 -15.89 -5.06 5.09
N SER A 49 -15.11 -5.02 6.16
CA SER A 49 -15.02 -6.13 7.13
C SER A 49 -16.31 -6.42 7.89
N VAL A 50 -17.24 -5.48 7.94
CA VAL A 50 -18.58 -5.68 8.52
C VAL A 50 -19.49 -6.40 7.53
N GLU A 51 -19.34 -6.10 6.25
CA GLU A 51 -20.12 -6.68 5.17
C GLU A 51 -19.60 -8.07 4.80
N ASP A 52 -18.29 -8.22 4.61
CA ASP A 52 -17.60 -9.48 4.36
C ASP A 52 -16.17 -9.46 4.94
N PRO A 53 -15.94 -10.07 6.11
CA PRO A 53 -14.64 -10.07 6.77
C PRO A 53 -13.56 -10.86 6.00
N THR A 54 -13.94 -11.67 5.02
CA THR A 54 -13.02 -12.52 4.25
C THR A 54 -12.53 -11.86 2.97
N LEU A 55 -13.21 -10.81 2.53
CA LEU A 55 -12.97 -10.24 1.20
C LEU A 55 -11.66 -9.45 1.14
N MET A 56 -11.36 -8.65 2.17
CA MET A 56 -10.12 -7.86 2.25
C MET A 56 -9.63 -7.78 3.69
N PRO A 57 -9.15 -8.88 4.29
CA PRO A 57 -8.72 -8.91 5.68
C PRO A 57 -7.59 -7.89 5.93
N TYR A 58 -7.67 -7.19 7.06
CA TYR A 58 -6.63 -6.29 7.54
C TYR A 58 -5.66 -7.02 8.47
N HIS A 59 -4.38 -6.86 8.22
CA HIS A 59 -3.29 -7.38 9.03
C HIS A 59 -2.46 -6.22 9.58
N GLN A 60 -2.40 -6.09 10.89
CA GLN A 60 -1.56 -5.07 11.51
C GLN A 60 -0.11 -5.52 11.52
N ALA A 61 0.73 -4.77 10.82
CA ALA A 61 2.17 -4.97 10.82
C ALA A 61 2.86 -4.20 11.96
N ARG A 62 4.12 -4.53 12.22
CA ARG A 62 4.93 -3.87 13.24
C ARG A 62 5.78 -2.73 12.67
N ASN A 63 6.13 -2.82 11.41
CA ASN A 63 6.81 -1.76 10.65
C ASN A 63 6.59 -1.95 9.15
N GLU A 64 6.82 -0.89 8.40
CA GLU A 64 6.50 -0.84 6.96
C GLU A 64 7.43 -1.72 6.14
N GLN A 65 8.70 -1.81 6.48
CA GLN A 65 9.65 -2.69 5.78
C GLN A 65 9.25 -4.16 5.96
N GLY A 66 8.89 -4.56 7.18
CA GLY A 66 8.47 -5.92 7.50
C GLY A 66 7.24 -6.35 6.68
N MET A 67 6.19 -5.52 6.63
CA MET A 67 4.98 -5.87 5.87
C MET A 67 5.25 -6.02 4.37
N VAL A 68 6.15 -5.22 3.80
CA VAL A 68 6.53 -5.37 2.39
C VAL A 68 7.28 -6.69 2.19
N HIS A 69 8.19 -7.06 3.09
CA HIS A 69 8.88 -8.36 3.02
C HIS A 69 7.93 -9.55 3.18
N GLU A 70 6.93 -9.46 4.06
CA GLU A 70 5.90 -10.49 4.20
C GLU A 70 5.08 -10.63 2.91
N SER A 71 4.71 -9.51 2.27
CA SER A 71 4.02 -9.51 0.98
C SER A 71 4.87 -10.14 -0.14
N ILE A 72 6.17 -9.86 -0.15
CA ILE A 72 7.14 -10.47 -1.09
C ILE A 72 7.21 -11.99 -0.90
N ALA A 73 7.31 -12.44 0.37
CA ALA A 73 7.36 -13.85 0.69
C ALA A 73 6.07 -14.56 0.24
N TYR A 74 4.91 -13.98 0.54
CA TYR A 74 3.62 -14.49 0.11
C TYR A 74 3.51 -14.56 -1.42
N SER A 75 3.88 -13.50 -2.12
CA SER A 75 3.86 -13.43 -3.58
C SER A 75 4.77 -14.50 -4.21
N ARG A 76 5.92 -14.79 -3.60
CA ARG A 76 6.81 -15.90 -4.02
C ARG A 76 6.14 -17.25 -3.85
N MET A 77 5.49 -17.49 -2.69
CA MET A 77 4.82 -18.75 -2.39
C MET A 77 3.63 -19.02 -3.31
N THR A 78 2.90 -17.99 -3.70
CA THR A 78 1.76 -18.07 -4.65
C THR A 78 2.18 -18.00 -6.12
N ARG A 79 3.47 -18.13 -6.42
CA ARG A 79 4.01 -18.04 -7.78
C ARG A 79 3.60 -16.76 -8.51
N ARG A 80 3.60 -15.63 -7.80
CA ARG A 80 3.24 -14.28 -8.28
C ARG A 80 1.75 -14.08 -8.63
N ARG A 81 0.88 -15.03 -8.32
CA ARG A 81 -0.55 -14.90 -8.63
C ARG A 81 -1.30 -14.01 -7.64
N SER A 82 -0.79 -13.93 -6.41
CA SER A 82 -1.42 -13.15 -5.33
C SER A 82 -0.39 -12.38 -4.52
N THR A 83 -0.82 -11.27 -3.94
CA THR A 83 -0.01 -10.43 -3.05
C THR A 83 -0.91 -9.69 -2.05
N PHE A 84 -0.28 -8.90 -1.17
CA PHE A 84 -0.98 -7.97 -0.28
C PHE A 84 -0.80 -6.53 -0.74
N ALA A 85 -1.76 -5.68 -0.39
CA ALA A 85 -1.57 -4.24 -0.37
C ALA A 85 -0.87 -3.84 0.94
N CYS A 86 0.07 -2.91 0.88
CA CYS A 86 0.82 -2.40 2.04
C CYS A 86 0.55 -0.91 2.21
N ALA A 87 -0.28 -0.54 3.19
CA ALA A 87 -0.65 0.83 3.46
C ALA A 87 0.24 1.44 4.56
N ALA A 88 0.81 2.61 4.29
CA ALA A 88 1.68 3.33 5.22
C ALA A 88 1.30 4.80 5.33
N SER A 89 1.83 5.46 6.35
CA SER A 89 1.71 6.90 6.50
C SER A 89 2.61 7.65 5.51
N VAL A 90 2.49 8.96 5.49
CA VAL A 90 3.37 9.87 4.76
C VAL A 90 4.77 9.92 5.38
N GLY A 91 5.75 10.43 4.65
CA GLY A 91 7.08 10.71 5.17
C GLY A 91 7.85 9.45 5.57
N PRO A 92 8.30 9.35 6.84
CA PRO A 92 9.10 8.21 7.31
C PRO A 92 8.43 6.86 7.11
N GLY A 93 7.10 6.78 7.23
CA GLY A 93 6.35 5.56 6.97
C GLY A 93 6.46 5.12 5.51
N ALA A 94 6.29 6.05 4.57
CA ALA A 94 6.46 5.80 3.14
C ALA A 94 7.91 5.38 2.81
N THR A 95 8.91 6.12 3.32
CA THR A 95 10.32 5.81 3.05
C THR A 95 10.78 4.49 3.63
N ASN A 96 10.19 4.04 4.76
CA ASN A 96 10.53 2.75 5.35
C ASN A 96 10.10 1.55 4.47
N MET A 97 9.29 1.73 3.45
CA MET A 97 8.97 0.68 2.48
C MET A 97 10.02 0.52 1.37
N LEU A 98 10.95 1.46 1.20
CA LEU A 98 11.87 1.51 0.06
C LEU A 98 12.74 0.27 -0.08
N THR A 99 13.29 -0.23 1.03
CA THR A 99 14.13 -1.44 1.01
C THR A 99 13.33 -2.64 0.51
N GLY A 100 12.10 -2.80 1.01
CA GLY A 100 11.19 -3.84 0.53
C GLY A 100 10.85 -3.69 -0.95
N ALA A 101 10.55 -2.46 -1.40
CA ALA A 101 10.28 -2.18 -2.82
C ALA A 101 11.46 -2.57 -3.72
N ALA A 102 12.69 -2.25 -3.30
CA ALA A 102 13.90 -2.62 -4.02
C ALA A 102 14.07 -4.15 -4.12
N VAL A 103 13.82 -4.87 -3.02
CA VAL A 103 13.87 -6.35 -3.00
C VAL A 103 12.79 -6.94 -3.91
N ALA A 104 11.57 -6.41 -3.89
CA ALA A 104 10.49 -6.83 -4.78
C ALA A 104 10.89 -6.68 -6.25
N THR A 105 11.40 -5.51 -6.61
CA THR A 105 11.83 -5.18 -7.99
C THR A 105 12.96 -6.08 -8.46
N THR A 106 14.00 -6.28 -7.64
CA THR A 106 15.15 -7.13 -7.96
C THR A 106 14.72 -8.57 -8.21
N ASN A 107 13.76 -9.08 -7.44
CA ASN A 107 13.24 -10.44 -7.56
C ASN A 107 12.05 -10.56 -8.53
N ARG A 108 11.57 -9.46 -9.11
CA ARG A 108 10.38 -9.40 -9.99
C ARG A 108 9.15 -10.00 -9.32
N LEU A 109 8.93 -9.65 -8.04
CA LEU A 109 7.77 -10.11 -7.26
C LEU A 109 6.76 -8.97 -7.11
N PRO A 110 5.47 -9.19 -7.40
CA PRO A 110 4.46 -8.16 -7.26
C PRO A 110 4.21 -7.83 -5.79
N VAL A 111 4.13 -6.53 -5.50
CA VAL A 111 3.68 -5.97 -4.23
C VAL A 111 2.96 -4.67 -4.55
N LEU A 112 1.84 -4.41 -3.91
CA LEU A 112 1.13 -3.14 -4.03
C LEU A 112 1.46 -2.25 -2.84
N LEU A 113 2.11 -1.12 -3.09
CA LEU A 113 2.43 -0.12 -2.08
C LEU A 113 1.42 1.03 -2.14
N LEU A 114 0.86 1.37 -1.00
CA LEU A 114 -0.11 2.45 -0.81
C LEU A 114 0.41 3.43 0.25
N PRO A 115 1.50 4.16 -0.03
CA PRO A 115 1.96 5.22 0.86
C PRO A 115 0.94 6.36 0.87
N SER A 116 0.81 7.04 2.00
CA SER A 116 0.12 8.34 2.03
C SER A 116 0.98 9.41 1.36
N ASP A 117 0.34 10.48 0.96
CA ASP A 117 0.98 11.67 0.42
C ASP A 117 0.42 12.92 1.09
N THR A 118 0.96 14.07 0.73
CA THR A 118 0.52 15.37 1.19
C THR A 118 -0.72 15.87 0.43
N PHE A 119 -1.16 17.09 0.74
CA PHE A 119 -2.32 17.67 0.11
C PHE A 119 -2.09 17.98 -1.37
N ALA A 120 -3.04 17.59 -2.21
CA ALA A 120 -2.98 17.88 -3.65
C ALA A 120 -3.21 19.36 -4.01
N THR A 121 -3.82 20.13 -3.11
CA THR A 121 -4.35 21.48 -3.43
C THR A 121 -3.79 22.61 -2.57
N ARG A 122 -2.94 22.31 -1.61
CA ARG A 122 -2.32 23.33 -0.75
C ARG A 122 -0.92 22.94 -0.32
N VAL A 123 -0.10 23.94 -0.05
CA VAL A 123 1.20 23.74 0.59
C VAL A 123 1.00 23.15 1.98
N SER A 124 1.79 22.14 2.31
CA SER A 124 1.84 21.53 3.63
C SER A 124 2.65 22.42 4.56
N ASP A 125 2.02 22.94 5.64
CA ASP A 125 2.73 23.81 6.61
C ASP A 125 1.99 23.84 7.96
N PRO A 126 2.57 23.31 9.00
CA PRO A 126 3.26 22.01 9.05
C PRO A 126 2.25 20.86 9.04
N VAL A 127 2.66 19.70 8.58
CA VAL A 127 1.89 18.45 8.66
C VAL A 127 2.70 17.41 9.40
N LEU A 128 2.05 16.61 10.22
CA LEU A 128 2.70 15.55 10.98
C LEU A 128 3.45 14.58 10.04
N GLN A 129 4.71 14.30 10.37
CA GLN A 129 5.62 13.43 9.62
C GLN A 129 5.93 13.87 8.19
N GLN A 130 5.66 15.11 7.87
CA GLN A 130 5.99 15.67 6.57
C GLN A 130 7.51 15.85 6.40
N LEU A 131 8.00 15.47 5.23
CA LEU A 131 9.40 15.68 4.82
C LEU A 131 9.54 16.68 3.66
N GLU A 132 8.43 17.07 3.07
CA GLU A 132 8.37 18.01 1.95
C GLU A 132 8.78 19.41 2.40
N LEU A 133 9.39 20.15 1.48
CA LEU A 133 9.78 21.54 1.73
C LEU A 133 8.56 22.46 1.62
N PRO A 134 8.29 23.34 2.60
CA PRO A 134 7.11 24.20 2.59
C PRO A 134 7.04 25.15 1.37
N HIS A 135 8.18 25.42 0.75
CA HIS A 135 8.30 26.33 -0.40
C HIS A 135 8.34 25.63 -1.75
N ASP A 136 8.29 24.29 -1.78
CA ASP A 136 8.27 23.51 -3.01
C ASP A 136 7.18 22.45 -2.98
N ALA A 137 6.01 22.82 -3.49
CA ALA A 137 4.85 21.91 -3.56
C ALA A 137 4.96 20.86 -4.67
N SER A 138 6.01 20.90 -5.49
CA SER A 138 6.22 19.92 -6.57
C SER A 138 6.91 18.65 -6.11
N MET A 139 7.55 18.68 -4.95
CA MET A 139 8.28 17.54 -4.39
C MET A 139 7.40 16.73 -3.42
N SER A 140 7.32 15.43 -3.66
CA SER A 140 6.78 14.47 -2.70
C SER A 140 7.87 13.51 -2.26
N VAL A 141 7.86 13.13 -0.98
CA VAL A 141 8.75 12.07 -0.47
C VAL A 141 8.53 10.74 -1.21
N ASN A 142 7.35 10.54 -1.75
CA ASN A 142 7.02 9.37 -2.56
C ASN A 142 7.80 9.31 -3.88
N ASP A 143 8.41 10.41 -4.33
CA ASP A 143 9.30 10.40 -5.48
C ASP A 143 10.52 9.49 -5.28
N ALA A 144 10.94 9.28 -4.03
CA ALA A 144 11.99 8.33 -3.71
C ALA A 144 11.62 6.89 -4.08
N ILE A 145 10.33 6.55 -4.11
CA ILE A 145 9.85 5.22 -4.47
C ILE A 145 10.00 4.95 -5.99
N LYS A 146 10.06 5.98 -6.82
CA LYS A 146 10.22 5.84 -8.27
C LYS A 146 11.50 5.14 -8.67
N VAL A 147 12.56 5.27 -7.86
CA VAL A 147 13.87 4.65 -8.16
C VAL A 147 13.85 3.12 -7.99
N PRO A 148 13.39 2.56 -6.87
CA PRO A 148 13.32 1.11 -6.68
C PRO A 148 12.15 0.43 -7.37
N VAL A 149 11.13 1.17 -7.80
CA VAL A 149 9.94 0.61 -8.46
C VAL A 149 10.06 0.77 -9.96
N ARG A 150 10.18 -0.35 -10.67
CA ARG A 150 10.10 -0.33 -12.14
C ARG A 150 8.64 -0.20 -12.57
N GLN A 151 8.38 0.78 -13.40
CA GLN A 151 7.14 0.81 -14.17
C GLN A 151 7.23 -0.22 -15.31
N PRO A 152 6.11 -0.86 -15.64
CA PRO A 152 6.06 -1.80 -16.77
C PRO A 152 6.32 -1.12 -18.11
#